data_e94ecc42e9e83d720bb510d4a02f7fab
#
_entry.id   e94ecc42e9e83d720bb510d4a02f7fab
#
_cell.length_a   1.000
_cell.length_b   1.000
_cell.length_c   1.000
_cell.angle_alpha   90.00
_cell.angle_beta   90.00
_cell.angle_gamma   90.00
#
_symmetry.space_group_name_H-M   'P 1'
#
loop_
_entity.id
_entity.type
_entity.pdbx_description
1 polymer ?
#
loop_
_entity_poly.entity_id
_entity_poly.type
_entity_poly.pdbx_seq_one_letter_code
_entity_poly.pdbx_strand_id
1 'polypeptide(L)'
;MKTELTYQLSGEWGAFFDAVQDYCRELAETVEQQEQQGGARLIWYATLALLRCVASSPAAAVKALTTRLEGTLPDDDLLSDERLHDGEADDLSGSDLEPPAQVQDAAPRLQALIADAQRLSGKAGDPKLAALIRHIGLLVKEGYHPVVFCRYIATAHYVAEHIKAAFPKATVDAVTGELTPEERRERVDDMEDTEQRILVATDCLSEGINLQHLFTAVVHYDLAWNPTRHEQREGRVDRFGQQADEVRCTMLYGQDNPVDGFVLNVIIKKGEAIQKELGVLVPMPEDTARINQALVKAALMKRSDSRTSSPQVAFDFGEPEQLLAPLQAQWRDALEKAKANRTVFAQRRIKPDEVLPEWHKQQQALGTQDDVQRFLQSACVRLGSPLEIGRKQTARFLPQHLPEALRQRLADEGIDKPQLIDFSELHRSHPLVGLLAQHLLEDALSGERPLAARCAATLTNDVEVVTTLYLLRLRHQLSYVRRREPFQMMAEETVALAVKGRNAPQWLADDGVSRLLECTPSGNLPPEAAQREIRTALDFLVAHPQQLQAVAQQRADALLADHQRVREATRDVGQYSVSPCLPVDVMGVYVLLPDSL
;
A
#
# COMPACT_ATOMS: atom_id res chain seq x y z
N MET A 1 18.80 0.45 -1.23
CA MET A 1 20.01 1.00 -0.52
C MET A 1 19.73 2.40 -0.03
N LYS A 2 20.02 2.72 1.25
CA LYS A 2 19.84 4.08 1.83
C LYS A 2 21.17 4.83 1.80
N THR A 3 21.14 6.09 1.37
CA THR A 3 22.32 6.98 1.24
C THR A 3 22.00 8.33 1.89
N GLU A 4 22.98 8.92 2.54
CA GLU A 4 22.90 10.28 3.08
C GLU A 4 23.67 11.25 2.17
N LEU A 5 23.03 12.34 1.78
CA LEU A 5 23.61 13.43 1.01
C LEU A 5 23.58 14.69 1.83
N THR A 6 24.72 15.33 1.99
CA THR A 6 24.85 16.52 2.85
C THR A 6 25.23 17.76 2.07
N TYR A 7 24.78 18.92 2.58
CA TYR A 7 25.23 20.24 2.15
C TYR A 7 25.60 21.09 3.37
N GLN A 8 26.25 22.24 3.14
CA GLN A 8 26.61 23.20 4.18
C GLN A 8 25.96 24.54 3.90
N LEU A 9 25.47 25.19 4.96
CA LEU A 9 24.98 26.57 4.93
C LEU A 9 26.17 27.53 4.88
N SER A 10 26.76 27.72 3.71
CA SER A 10 27.97 28.54 3.54
C SER A 10 27.67 29.83 2.78
N GLY A 11 28.54 30.83 2.94
CA GLY A 11 28.48 32.09 2.20
C GLY A 11 27.20 32.90 2.43
N GLU A 12 26.66 33.45 1.35
CA GLU A 12 25.47 34.33 1.42
C GLU A 12 24.22 33.60 1.90
N TRP A 13 24.06 32.31 1.59
CA TRP A 13 22.96 31.50 2.09
C TRP A 13 22.97 31.35 3.60
N GLY A 14 24.17 31.09 4.18
CA GLY A 14 24.33 31.02 5.64
C GLY A 14 24.01 32.35 6.31
N ALA A 15 24.45 33.47 5.74
CA ALA A 15 24.15 34.80 6.26
C ALA A 15 22.64 35.11 6.20
N PHE A 16 21.97 34.73 5.13
CA PHE A 16 20.52 34.86 5.01
C PHE A 16 19.78 34.01 6.06
N PHE A 17 20.18 32.75 6.25
CA PHE A 17 19.59 31.87 7.24
C PHE A 17 19.74 32.45 8.65
N ASP A 18 20.93 32.98 8.99
CA ASP A 18 21.21 33.63 10.28
C ASP A 18 20.32 34.87 10.47
N ALA A 19 20.13 35.69 9.43
CA ALA A 19 19.29 36.88 9.49
C ALA A 19 17.82 36.54 9.75
N VAL A 20 17.32 35.46 9.14
CA VAL A 20 15.96 34.96 9.44
C VAL A 20 15.88 34.39 10.85
N GLN A 21 16.92 33.66 11.29
CA GLN A 21 16.97 33.10 12.65
C GLN A 21 16.96 34.21 13.69
N ASP A 22 17.70 35.33 13.49
CA ASP A 22 17.71 36.48 14.35
C ASP A 22 16.34 37.18 14.39
N TYR A 23 15.70 37.33 13.22
CA TYR A 23 14.33 37.82 13.16
C TYR A 23 13.35 36.95 13.97
N CYS A 24 13.46 35.63 13.85
CA CYS A 24 12.65 34.70 14.63
C CYS A 24 12.93 34.76 16.12
N ARG A 25 14.20 34.99 16.52
CA ARG A 25 14.60 35.12 17.95
C ARG A 25 13.98 36.34 18.58
N GLU A 26 14.07 37.50 17.94
CA GLU A 26 13.47 38.75 18.44
C GLU A 26 11.95 38.61 18.60
N LEU A 27 11.27 37.94 17.67
CA LEU A 27 9.85 37.64 17.83
C LEU A 27 9.56 36.77 19.05
N ALA A 28 10.35 35.71 19.25
CA ALA A 28 10.19 34.81 20.39
C ALA A 28 10.42 35.52 21.72
N GLU A 29 11.44 36.39 21.83
CA GLU A 29 11.74 37.19 23.03
C GLU A 29 10.63 38.20 23.37
N THR A 30 10.01 38.80 22.33
CA THR A 30 8.88 39.74 22.51
C THR A 30 7.68 39.04 23.13
N VAL A 31 7.46 37.77 22.78
CA VAL A 31 6.35 36.95 23.26
C VAL A 31 6.57 36.45 24.70
N GLU A 32 7.80 36.03 25.05
CA GLU A 32 8.11 35.65 26.43
C GLU A 32 7.85 36.79 27.44
N GLN A 33 7.99 38.06 26.98
CA GLN A 33 7.65 39.23 27.80
C GLN A 33 6.14 39.51 27.90
N GLN A 34 5.32 38.95 27.01
CA GLN A 34 3.87 39.12 26.93
C GLN A 34 3.05 37.92 27.39
N GLU A 35 3.61 36.96 28.10
CA GLU A 35 3.06 35.65 28.45
C GLU A 35 1.65 35.59 29.10
N GLN A 36 0.99 36.72 29.32
CA GLN A 36 -0.33 36.77 29.95
C GLN A 36 -1.55 36.65 29.01
N GLN A 37 -1.40 36.48 27.69
CA GLN A 37 -2.53 36.54 26.76
C GLN A 37 -2.51 35.49 25.64
N GLY A 38 -2.48 34.25 25.90
CA GLY A 38 -2.88 33.19 24.92
C GLY A 38 -2.20 33.14 23.54
N GLY A 39 -1.52 34.19 23.08
CA GLY A 39 -0.89 34.35 21.77
C GLY A 39 0.49 33.71 21.62
N ALA A 40 1.13 33.32 22.72
CA ALA A 40 2.50 32.78 22.70
C ALA A 40 2.63 31.51 21.86
N ARG A 41 1.65 30.61 21.92
CA ARG A 41 1.64 29.35 21.16
C ARG A 41 1.64 29.58 19.65
N LEU A 42 0.84 30.53 19.19
CA LEU A 42 0.70 30.83 17.75
C LEU A 42 2.01 31.35 17.15
N ILE A 43 2.73 32.18 17.88
CA ILE A 43 4.00 32.79 17.42
C ILE A 43 5.11 31.74 17.36
N TRP A 44 5.16 30.80 18.31
CA TRP A 44 6.09 29.68 18.26
C TRP A 44 5.88 28.83 17.02
N TYR A 45 4.62 28.53 16.68
CA TYR A 45 4.28 27.76 15.47
C TYR A 45 4.67 28.53 14.20
N ALA A 46 4.32 29.80 14.12
CA ALA A 46 4.63 30.62 12.97
C ALA A 46 6.14 30.79 12.76
N THR A 47 6.91 30.86 13.83
CA THR A 47 8.39 30.92 13.79
C THR A 47 8.98 29.63 13.25
N LEU A 48 8.50 28.48 13.76
CA LEU A 48 8.96 27.17 13.32
C LEU A 48 8.63 26.93 11.85
N ALA A 49 7.42 27.28 11.42
CA ALA A 49 6.97 27.18 10.05
C ALA A 49 7.87 28.00 9.11
N LEU A 50 8.20 29.24 9.47
CA LEU A 50 9.11 30.08 8.69
C LEU A 50 10.52 29.46 8.58
N LEU A 51 11.09 28.98 9.67
CA LEU A 51 12.40 28.32 9.66
C LEU A 51 12.41 27.07 8.78
N ARG A 52 11.32 26.31 8.74
CA ARG A 52 11.16 25.15 7.83
C ARG A 52 11.12 25.59 6.38
N CYS A 53 10.35 26.64 6.03
CA CYS A 53 10.28 27.14 4.66
C CYS A 53 11.65 27.63 4.18
N VAL A 54 12.39 28.37 5.03
CA VAL A 54 13.74 28.84 4.74
C VAL A 54 14.75 27.70 4.60
N ALA A 55 14.63 26.66 5.41
CA ALA A 55 15.46 25.44 5.28
C ALA A 55 15.12 24.62 4.03
N SER A 56 13.94 24.80 3.47
CA SER A 56 13.50 24.07 2.28
C SER A 56 14.07 24.68 0.99
N SER A 57 13.70 25.92 0.66
CA SER A 57 14.18 26.59 -0.55
C SER A 57 14.03 28.11 -0.50
N PRO A 58 14.75 28.86 -1.37
CA PRO A 58 14.53 30.30 -1.54
C PRO A 58 13.09 30.64 -1.94
N ALA A 59 12.47 29.81 -2.79
CA ALA A 59 11.10 30.03 -3.25
C ALA A 59 10.08 29.90 -2.12
N ALA A 60 10.22 28.87 -1.28
CA ALA A 60 9.37 28.72 -0.08
C ALA A 60 9.61 29.85 0.93
N ALA A 61 10.86 30.26 1.10
CA ALA A 61 11.21 31.39 1.96
C ALA A 61 10.54 32.70 1.49
N VAL A 62 10.65 33.02 0.19
CA VAL A 62 9.99 34.20 -0.40
C VAL A 62 8.49 34.15 -0.17
N LYS A 63 7.85 33.02 -0.45
CA LYS A 63 6.41 32.82 -0.30
C LYS A 63 5.98 33.06 1.17
N ALA A 64 6.65 32.39 2.12
CA ALA A 64 6.32 32.51 3.53
C ALA A 64 6.55 33.93 4.09
N LEU A 65 7.66 34.60 3.70
CA LEU A 65 7.95 35.97 4.09
C LEU A 65 6.97 36.98 3.47
N THR A 66 6.54 36.77 2.21
CA THR A 66 5.54 37.63 1.52
C THR A 66 4.19 37.48 2.19
N THR A 67 3.71 36.27 2.45
CA THR A 67 2.45 36.03 3.17
C THR A 67 2.46 36.72 4.54
N ARG A 68 3.62 36.69 5.23
CA ARG A 68 3.79 37.38 6.49
C ARG A 68 3.75 38.90 6.35
N LEU A 69 4.36 39.46 5.31
CA LEU A 69 4.34 40.91 5.01
C LEU A 69 2.94 41.41 4.69
N GLU A 70 2.15 40.62 3.96
CA GLU A 70 0.78 40.98 3.54
C GLU A 70 -0.23 40.90 4.69
N GLY A 71 0.13 40.29 5.83
CA GLY A 71 -0.71 40.22 7.03
C GLY A 71 -2.02 39.44 6.82
N THR A 72 -2.08 38.56 5.83
CA THR A 72 -3.25 37.71 5.58
C THR A 72 -3.46 36.77 6.76
N LEU A 73 -4.59 36.92 7.46
CA LEU A 73 -5.01 36.04 8.55
C LEU A 73 -5.44 34.69 7.97
N PRO A 74 -4.90 33.57 8.47
CA PRO A 74 -5.49 32.28 8.17
C PRO A 74 -6.75 32.06 9.00
N ASP A 75 -7.66 31.26 8.47
CA ASP A 75 -8.65 30.58 9.33
C ASP A 75 -7.93 29.75 10.40
N ASP A 76 -8.48 29.72 11.62
CA ASP A 76 -7.94 28.97 12.77
C ASP A 76 -7.67 27.49 12.45
N ASP A 77 -8.39 26.91 11.49
CA ASP A 77 -8.21 25.55 10.97
C ASP A 77 -6.90 25.34 10.17
N LEU A 78 -6.26 26.41 9.66
CA LEU A 78 -5.01 26.31 8.90
C LEU A 78 -3.77 26.13 9.79
N LEU A 79 -3.88 26.37 11.09
CA LEU A 79 -2.80 26.26 12.08
C LEU A 79 -2.91 25.00 12.95
N SER A 80 -3.60 23.96 12.49
CA SER A 80 -3.70 22.71 13.25
C SER A 80 -2.33 22.07 13.47
N ASP A 81 -2.12 21.52 14.67
CA ASP A 81 -0.89 20.78 15.06
C ASP A 81 -0.54 19.67 14.04
N GLU A 82 -1.53 19.05 13.44
CA GLU A 82 -1.38 17.97 12.45
C GLU A 82 -0.66 18.42 11.17
N ARG A 83 -0.91 19.64 10.71
CA ARG A 83 -0.26 20.19 9.50
C ARG A 83 1.21 20.55 9.71
N LEU A 84 1.55 21.00 10.92
CA LEU A 84 2.93 21.35 11.26
C LEU A 84 3.83 20.11 11.38
N HIS A 85 3.27 18.97 11.79
CA HIS A 85 4.02 17.76 12.11
C HIS A 85 3.94 16.66 11.09
N ASP A 86 3.45 16.95 9.87
CA ASP A 86 3.25 15.94 8.85
C ASP A 86 2.34 14.80 9.35
N GLY A 87 1.23 15.16 10.01
CA GLY A 87 0.27 14.24 10.62
C GLY A 87 -0.25 13.16 9.64
N GLU A 88 -0.90 12.12 10.20
CA GLU A 88 -1.47 11.02 9.40
C GLU A 88 -2.74 11.42 8.61
N ALA A 89 -3.25 12.64 8.80
CA ALA A 89 -4.42 13.12 8.06
C ALA A 89 -4.10 13.18 6.57
N ASP A 90 -4.67 12.23 5.86
CA ASP A 90 -4.50 12.03 4.44
C ASP A 90 -5.08 13.19 3.62
N ASP A 91 -4.35 13.50 2.52
CA ASP A 91 -4.87 14.11 1.28
C ASP A 91 -5.59 15.46 1.33
N LEU A 92 -5.43 16.23 2.38
CA LEU A 92 -5.88 17.61 2.29
C LEU A 92 -4.89 18.42 1.45
N SER A 93 -5.32 18.82 0.26
CA SER A 93 -4.61 19.68 -0.70
C SER A 93 -4.05 20.97 -0.09
N GLY A 94 -4.40 21.28 1.16
CA GLY A 94 -3.87 22.39 1.93
C GLY A 94 -2.62 22.10 2.77
N SER A 95 -2.20 20.82 2.94
CA SER A 95 -1.04 20.47 3.77
C SER A 95 0.30 20.87 3.13
N ASP A 96 0.31 21.07 1.82
CA ASP A 96 1.49 21.42 1.02
C ASP A 96 1.68 22.95 0.88
N LEU A 97 0.79 23.75 1.44
CA LEU A 97 0.87 25.21 1.41
C LEU A 97 1.77 25.72 2.54
N GLU A 98 2.44 26.84 2.27
CA GLU A 98 3.21 27.55 3.29
C GLU A 98 2.27 28.11 4.35
N PRO A 99 2.56 27.88 5.65
CA PRO A 99 1.72 28.38 6.71
C PRO A 99 1.80 29.92 6.83
N PRO A 100 0.68 30.60 6.89
CA PRO A 100 0.65 32.04 7.11
C PRO A 100 1.12 32.40 8.53
N ALA A 101 1.67 33.58 8.71
CA ALA A 101 2.15 34.04 10.01
C ALA A 101 1.76 35.51 10.25
N GLN A 102 1.22 35.77 11.44
CA GLN A 102 0.88 37.13 11.87
C GLN A 102 2.02 37.78 12.64
N VAL A 103 2.57 38.90 12.18
CA VAL A 103 3.14 39.95 13.04
C VAL A 103 3.12 41.29 12.32
N GLN A 104 2.45 42.31 12.90
CA GLN A 104 2.49 43.69 12.46
C GLN A 104 3.78 44.34 12.97
N ASP A 105 4.59 45.01 12.21
CA ASP A 105 5.65 45.97 12.53
C ASP A 105 7.07 45.76 11.98
N ALA A 106 7.33 44.77 11.14
CA ALA A 106 8.69 44.54 10.60
C ALA A 106 8.77 44.66 9.06
N ALA A 107 7.90 45.44 8.42
CA ALA A 107 7.80 45.52 6.97
C ALA A 107 9.13 45.81 6.24
N PRO A 108 9.99 46.76 6.66
CA PRO A 108 11.27 46.99 5.96
C PRO A 108 12.23 45.82 6.07
N ARG A 109 12.25 45.13 7.23
CA ARG A 109 13.11 43.97 7.47
C ARG A 109 12.65 42.76 6.68
N LEU A 110 11.34 42.50 6.64
CA LEU A 110 10.76 41.45 5.82
C LEU A 110 11.04 41.66 4.33
N GLN A 111 10.91 42.91 3.81
CA GLN A 111 11.24 43.25 2.44
C GLN A 111 12.71 42.97 2.11
N ALA A 112 13.65 43.29 3.03
CA ALA A 112 15.06 42.98 2.85
C ALA A 112 15.30 41.49 2.79
N LEU A 113 14.69 40.70 3.70
CA LEU A 113 14.82 39.23 3.70
C LEU A 113 14.22 38.60 2.43
N ILE A 114 13.11 39.13 1.91
CA ILE A 114 12.52 38.68 0.64
C ILE A 114 13.48 38.96 -0.52
N ALA A 115 14.08 40.13 -0.57
CA ALA A 115 15.04 40.48 -1.62
C ALA A 115 16.31 39.60 -1.55
N ASP A 116 16.80 39.30 -0.35
CA ASP A 116 17.92 38.40 -0.16
C ASP A 116 17.58 36.96 -0.60
N ALA A 117 16.41 36.43 -0.23
CA ALA A 117 15.96 35.11 -0.68
C ALA A 117 15.83 35.04 -2.22
N GLN A 118 15.27 36.07 -2.86
CA GLN A 118 15.16 36.14 -4.32
C GLN A 118 16.54 36.13 -4.99
N ARG A 119 17.51 36.88 -4.46
CA ARG A 119 18.87 36.94 -4.97
C ARG A 119 19.60 35.59 -4.88
N LEU A 120 19.30 34.80 -3.87
CA LEU A 120 19.89 33.47 -3.62
C LEU A 120 19.22 32.35 -4.44
N SER A 121 18.23 32.66 -5.26
CA SER A 121 17.58 31.67 -6.10
C SER A 121 18.54 31.09 -7.15
N GLY A 122 18.44 29.76 -7.34
CA GLY A 122 19.20 29.02 -8.34
C GLY A 122 20.47 28.35 -7.80
N LYS A 123 21.09 27.55 -8.66
CA LYS A 123 22.23 26.67 -8.32
C LYS A 123 23.44 27.40 -7.71
N ALA A 124 23.66 28.66 -8.08
CA ALA A 124 24.81 29.44 -7.59
C ALA A 124 24.62 29.93 -6.14
N GLY A 125 23.38 30.28 -5.76
CA GLY A 125 23.04 30.81 -4.44
C GLY A 125 22.51 29.77 -3.46
N ASP A 126 21.94 28.66 -3.96
CA ASP A 126 21.33 27.60 -3.15
C ASP A 126 22.21 26.33 -3.12
N PRO A 127 22.96 26.10 -2.02
CA PRO A 127 23.82 24.94 -1.88
C PRO A 127 23.06 23.61 -1.83
N LYS A 128 21.81 23.61 -1.33
CA LYS A 128 20.95 22.42 -1.26
C LYS A 128 20.54 21.99 -2.66
N LEU A 129 20.06 22.93 -3.49
CA LEU A 129 19.75 22.69 -4.90
C LEU A 129 21.00 22.23 -5.68
N ALA A 130 22.16 22.86 -5.44
CA ALA A 130 23.42 22.47 -6.10
C ALA A 130 23.83 21.05 -5.75
N ALA A 131 23.64 20.61 -4.50
CA ALA A 131 23.89 19.24 -4.07
C ALA A 131 22.92 18.25 -4.72
N LEU A 132 21.63 18.59 -4.77
CA LEU A 132 20.60 17.78 -5.44
C LEU A 132 20.92 17.56 -6.91
N ILE A 133 21.19 18.64 -7.67
CA ILE A 133 21.46 18.55 -9.12
C ILE A 133 22.68 17.64 -9.39
N ARG A 134 23.74 17.74 -8.59
CA ARG A 134 24.91 16.85 -8.72
C ARG A 134 24.53 15.39 -8.47
N HIS A 135 23.73 15.13 -7.45
CA HIS A 135 23.32 13.78 -7.08
C HIS A 135 22.39 13.15 -8.12
N ILE A 136 21.40 13.91 -8.60
CA ILE A 136 20.54 13.47 -9.71
C ILE A 136 21.36 13.12 -10.94
N GLY A 137 22.39 13.91 -11.26
CA GLY A 137 23.29 13.62 -12.37
C GLY A 137 24.02 12.28 -12.23
N LEU A 138 24.34 11.86 -11.01
CA LEU A 138 24.91 10.53 -10.74
C LEU A 138 23.85 9.44 -10.92
N LEU A 139 22.65 9.60 -10.33
CA LEU A 139 21.57 8.64 -10.44
C LEU A 139 21.16 8.40 -11.90
N VAL A 140 20.96 9.47 -12.66
CA VAL A 140 20.57 9.37 -14.08
C VAL A 140 21.68 8.73 -14.92
N LYS A 141 22.96 9.03 -14.64
CA LYS A 141 24.11 8.39 -15.31
C LYS A 141 24.19 6.89 -15.02
N GLU A 142 23.78 6.47 -13.83
CA GLU A 142 23.73 5.07 -13.42
C GLU A 142 22.45 4.35 -13.89
N GLY A 143 21.54 5.04 -14.61
CA GLY A 143 20.32 4.47 -15.17
C GLY A 143 19.12 4.50 -14.23
N TYR A 144 19.19 5.23 -13.11
CA TYR A 144 18.07 5.38 -12.20
C TYR A 144 17.12 6.50 -12.64
N HIS A 145 15.83 6.32 -12.34
CA HIS A 145 14.77 7.29 -12.55
C HIS A 145 14.29 7.81 -11.18
N PRO A 146 14.76 9.00 -10.73
CA PRO A 146 14.46 9.47 -9.39
C PRO A 146 13.12 10.18 -9.27
N VAL A 147 12.46 9.98 -8.10
CA VAL A 147 11.40 10.83 -7.58
C VAL A 147 11.98 11.70 -6.46
N VAL A 148 11.83 13.01 -6.57
CA VAL A 148 12.29 14.00 -5.58
C VAL A 148 11.11 14.48 -4.76
N PHE A 149 11.09 14.15 -3.48
CA PHE A 149 10.02 14.58 -2.58
C PHE A 149 10.35 15.90 -1.88
N CYS A 150 9.52 16.89 -2.10
CA CYS A 150 9.55 18.21 -1.48
C CYS A 150 8.40 18.37 -0.50
N ARG A 151 8.55 19.23 0.51
CA ARG A 151 7.49 19.51 1.47
C ARG A 151 6.49 20.55 0.94
N TYR A 152 6.99 21.58 0.27
CA TYR A 152 6.20 22.75 -0.15
C TYR A 152 6.02 22.80 -1.66
N ILE A 153 4.85 23.24 -2.09
CA ILE A 153 4.51 23.41 -3.52
C ILE A 153 5.51 24.35 -4.21
N ALA A 154 5.82 25.49 -3.59
CA ALA A 154 6.77 26.44 -4.14
C ALA A 154 8.18 25.82 -4.29
N THR A 155 8.60 24.97 -3.33
CA THR A 155 9.85 24.22 -3.45
C THR A 155 9.79 23.22 -4.60
N ALA A 156 8.68 22.50 -4.76
CA ALA A 156 8.56 21.49 -5.81
C ALA A 156 8.66 22.13 -7.21
N HIS A 157 7.97 23.23 -7.45
CA HIS A 157 8.08 23.97 -8.72
C HIS A 157 9.48 24.54 -8.93
N TYR A 158 10.09 25.15 -7.92
CA TYR A 158 11.45 25.67 -7.95
C TYR A 158 12.48 24.58 -8.30
N VAL A 159 12.41 23.45 -7.64
CA VAL A 159 13.29 22.31 -7.88
C VAL A 159 13.09 21.73 -9.28
N ALA A 160 11.85 21.55 -9.72
CA ALA A 160 11.53 21.02 -11.04
C ALA A 160 12.06 21.93 -12.16
N GLU A 161 11.87 23.26 -12.05
CA GLU A 161 12.39 24.24 -13.03
C GLU A 161 13.90 24.14 -13.18
N HIS A 162 14.64 24.11 -12.06
CA HIS A 162 16.10 24.06 -12.09
C HIS A 162 16.65 22.69 -12.53
N ILE A 163 15.96 21.59 -12.20
CA ILE A 163 16.31 20.27 -12.71
C ILE A 163 16.08 20.21 -14.22
N LYS A 164 14.96 20.72 -14.71
CA LYS A 164 14.64 20.78 -16.14
C LYS A 164 15.69 21.55 -16.93
N ALA A 165 16.16 22.68 -16.38
CA ALA A 165 17.24 23.45 -16.96
C ALA A 165 18.59 22.71 -16.95
N ALA A 166 18.88 21.94 -15.91
CA ALA A 166 20.11 21.18 -15.77
C ALA A 166 20.16 19.89 -16.62
N PHE A 167 19.00 19.28 -16.88
CA PHE A 167 18.88 18.01 -17.61
C PHE A 167 17.93 18.13 -18.82
N PRO A 168 18.30 18.85 -19.88
CA PRO A 168 17.43 19.14 -21.03
C PRO A 168 17.03 17.88 -21.84
N LYS A 169 17.69 16.75 -21.62
CA LYS A 169 17.37 15.47 -22.27
C LYS A 169 16.39 14.61 -21.45
N ALA A 170 16.19 14.93 -20.18
CA ALA A 170 15.28 14.21 -19.32
C ALA A 170 13.89 14.88 -19.33
N THR A 171 12.84 14.06 -19.28
CA THR A 171 11.49 14.54 -18.98
C THR A 171 11.41 14.84 -17.50
N VAL A 172 11.13 16.09 -17.16
CA VAL A 172 11.01 16.56 -15.78
C VAL A 172 9.63 17.16 -15.58
N ASP A 173 8.88 16.66 -14.63
CA ASP A 173 7.58 17.22 -14.27
C ASP A 173 7.41 17.36 -12.76
N ALA A 174 6.48 18.26 -12.35
CA ALA A 174 6.12 18.50 -10.97
C ALA A 174 4.68 18.05 -10.71
N VAL A 175 4.49 17.21 -9.67
CA VAL A 175 3.17 16.76 -9.21
C VAL A 175 2.95 17.25 -7.79
N THR A 176 2.02 18.17 -7.63
CA THR A 176 1.75 18.85 -6.35
C THR A 176 0.28 18.75 -5.96
N GLY A 177 -0.04 19.19 -4.74
CA GLY A 177 -1.41 19.24 -4.21
C GLY A 177 -2.36 20.16 -4.98
N GLU A 178 -1.86 21.02 -5.86
CA GLU A 178 -2.69 21.88 -6.71
C GLU A 178 -3.41 21.11 -7.82
N LEU A 179 -2.91 19.95 -8.20
CA LEU A 179 -3.49 19.11 -9.24
C LEU A 179 -4.59 18.20 -8.67
N THR A 180 -5.59 17.90 -9.48
CA THR A 180 -6.59 16.88 -9.18
C THR A 180 -5.96 15.48 -9.20
N PRO A 181 -6.57 14.46 -8.55
CA PRO A 181 -6.07 13.09 -8.59
C PRO A 181 -5.91 12.54 -10.01
N GLU A 182 -6.80 12.90 -10.92
CA GLU A 182 -6.77 12.51 -12.32
C GLU A 182 -5.58 13.15 -13.05
N GLU A 183 -5.38 14.46 -12.90
CA GLU A 183 -4.25 15.18 -13.51
C GLU A 183 -2.90 14.68 -12.98
N ARG A 184 -2.82 14.32 -11.69
CA ARG A 184 -1.59 13.74 -11.10
C ARG A 184 -1.24 12.40 -11.77
N ARG A 185 -2.25 11.55 -12.01
CA ARG A 185 -2.05 10.26 -12.68
C ARG A 185 -1.62 10.47 -14.13
N GLU A 186 -2.34 11.28 -14.88
CA GLU A 186 -2.04 11.57 -16.27
C GLU A 186 -0.60 12.06 -16.45
N ARG A 187 -0.13 13.00 -15.61
CA ARG A 187 1.25 13.49 -15.67
C ARG A 187 2.30 12.44 -15.39
N VAL A 188 2.01 11.50 -14.50
CA VAL A 188 2.93 10.37 -14.21
C VAL A 188 2.93 9.39 -15.37
N ASP A 189 1.76 9.05 -15.91
CA ASP A 189 1.61 8.12 -17.02
C ASP A 189 2.25 8.68 -18.31
N ASP A 190 2.17 9.97 -18.59
CA ASP A 190 2.83 10.66 -19.73
C ASP A 190 4.36 10.52 -19.71
N MET A 191 4.96 10.15 -18.57
CA MET A 191 6.40 9.91 -18.47
C MET A 191 6.81 8.48 -18.87
N GLU A 192 5.87 7.58 -19.17
CA GLU A 192 6.16 6.17 -19.45
C GLU A 192 7.05 5.98 -20.69
N ASP A 193 6.76 6.70 -21.75
CA ASP A 193 7.45 6.58 -23.05
C ASP A 193 8.82 7.29 -23.11
N THR A 194 9.34 7.79 -21.98
CA THR A 194 10.56 8.60 -21.95
C THR A 194 11.76 7.81 -21.46
N GLU A 195 12.92 7.94 -22.16
CA GLU A 195 14.16 7.26 -21.77
C GLU A 195 14.71 7.70 -20.42
N GLN A 196 14.62 8.99 -20.12
CA GLN A 196 15.10 9.58 -18.87
C GLN A 196 13.98 10.42 -18.26
N ARG A 197 13.62 10.10 -17.03
CA ARG A 197 12.52 10.77 -16.32
C ARG A 197 12.91 11.12 -14.90
N ILE A 198 12.48 12.28 -14.45
CA ILE A 198 12.68 12.80 -13.11
C ILE A 198 11.37 13.42 -12.65
N LEU A 199 10.79 12.88 -11.59
CA LEU A 199 9.56 13.42 -11.01
C LEU A 199 9.92 14.25 -9.79
N VAL A 200 9.33 15.43 -9.66
CA VAL A 200 9.35 16.22 -8.43
C VAL A 200 7.96 16.24 -7.85
N ALA A 201 7.82 15.87 -6.58
CA ALA A 201 6.50 15.73 -6.00
C ALA A 201 6.42 16.25 -4.57
N THR A 202 5.22 16.66 -4.17
CA THR A 202 4.88 16.82 -2.77
C THR A 202 4.26 15.53 -2.22
N ASP A 203 3.89 15.51 -0.92
CA ASP A 203 3.27 14.33 -0.28
C ASP A 203 1.86 14.01 -0.82
N CYS A 204 1.36 14.76 -1.80
CA CYS A 204 0.05 14.53 -2.45
C CYS A 204 -0.03 13.23 -3.28
N LEU A 205 1.10 12.58 -3.55
CA LEU A 205 1.13 11.27 -4.24
C LEU A 205 0.72 10.11 -3.33
N SER A 206 -0.12 10.36 -2.33
CA SER A 206 -0.45 9.40 -1.27
C SER A 206 -1.37 8.27 -1.72
N GLU A 207 -2.24 8.44 -2.73
CA GLU A 207 -3.18 7.40 -3.15
C GLU A 207 -3.25 7.20 -4.68
N GLY A 208 -3.35 5.92 -5.06
CA GLY A 208 -3.79 5.49 -6.39
C GLY A 208 -2.77 5.58 -7.53
N ILE A 209 -1.57 6.12 -7.33
CA ILE A 209 -0.54 6.25 -8.36
C ILE A 209 0.58 5.24 -8.14
N ASN A 210 0.86 4.43 -9.15
CA ASN A 210 1.88 3.40 -9.14
C ASN A 210 3.21 3.96 -9.65
N LEU A 211 4.12 4.32 -8.76
CA LEU A 211 5.43 4.84 -9.13
C LEU A 211 6.46 3.74 -9.40
N GLN A 212 6.26 2.53 -8.89
CA GLN A 212 7.20 1.41 -8.97
C GLN A 212 7.48 0.94 -10.40
N HIS A 213 6.60 1.20 -11.36
CA HIS A 213 6.82 0.80 -12.76
C HIS A 213 7.70 1.77 -13.54
N LEU A 214 7.77 3.02 -13.09
CA LEU A 214 8.44 4.11 -13.83
C LEU A 214 9.69 4.63 -13.12
N PHE A 215 9.77 4.50 -11.79
CA PHE A 215 10.83 5.11 -10.99
C PHE A 215 11.56 4.07 -10.16
N THR A 216 12.86 4.32 -9.95
CA THR A 216 13.79 3.36 -9.31
C THR A 216 14.63 4.01 -8.21
N ALA A 217 14.45 5.29 -7.95
CA ALA A 217 15.12 6.00 -6.86
C ALA A 217 14.20 7.03 -6.19
N VAL A 218 14.39 7.23 -4.88
CA VAL A 218 13.70 8.24 -4.07
C VAL A 218 14.72 9.19 -3.48
N VAL A 219 14.48 10.49 -3.61
CA VAL A 219 15.29 11.54 -2.98
C VAL A 219 14.40 12.38 -2.08
N HIS A 220 14.65 12.33 -0.78
CA HIS A 220 13.99 13.21 0.19
C HIS A 220 14.72 14.56 0.19
N TYR A 221 14.24 15.51 -0.61
CA TYR A 221 14.77 16.87 -0.66
C TYR A 221 14.49 17.60 0.65
N ASP A 222 13.26 17.47 1.14
CA ASP A 222 12.90 17.91 2.50
C ASP A 222 12.64 16.69 3.38
N LEU A 223 13.27 16.68 4.56
CA LEU A 223 13.03 15.66 5.56
C LEU A 223 11.63 15.84 6.16
N ALA A 224 10.84 14.79 6.15
CA ALA A 224 9.57 14.77 6.86
C ALA A 224 9.82 14.65 8.37
N TRP A 225 9.03 15.37 9.16
CA TRP A 225 9.14 15.32 10.62
C TRP A 225 8.48 14.06 11.20
N ASN A 226 7.52 13.50 10.50
CA ASN A 226 6.98 12.19 10.82
C ASN A 226 7.82 11.09 10.13
N PRO A 227 8.49 10.19 10.89
CA PRO A 227 9.31 9.11 10.31
C PRO A 227 8.52 8.19 9.36
N THR A 228 7.22 7.99 9.61
CA THR A 228 6.37 7.14 8.76
C THR A 228 6.22 7.69 7.34
N ARG A 229 6.32 9.00 7.16
CA ARG A 229 6.26 9.63 5.82
C ARG A 229 7.45 9.23 4.94
N HIS A 230 8.63 9.03 5.52
CA HIS A 230 9.78 8.52 4.75
C HIS A 230 9.51 7.11 4.20
N GLU A 231 8.98 6.20 5.04
CA GLU A 231 8.58 4.86 4.58
C GLU A 231 7.44 4.90 3.56
N GLN A 232 6.46 5.77 3.76
CA GLN A 232 5.37 5.95 2.80
C GLN A 232 5.90 6.40 1.44
N ARG A 233 6.79 7.41 1.39
CA ARG A 233 7.43 7.89 0.15
C ARG A 233 8.26 6.78 -0.50
N GLU A 234 9.10 6.09 0.28
CA GLU A 234 9.92 4.97 -0.21
C GLU A 234 9.04 3.84 -0.74
N GLY A 235 7.97 3.46 -0.03
CA GLY A 235 7.03 2.41 -0.41
C GLY A 235 6.16 2.73 -1.64
N ARG A 236 6.23 3.94 -2.21
CA ARG A 236 5.64 4.28 -3.51
C ARG A 236 6.44 3.72 -4.68
N VAL A 237 7.75 3.64 -4.50
CA VAL A 237 8.70 3.17 -5.50
C VAL A 237 9.15 1.74 -5.19
N ASP A 238 9.49 1.47 -3.92
CA ASP A 238 9.90 0.14 -3.45
C ASP A 238 8.65 -0.67 -3.04
N ARG A 239 8.00 -1.27 -4.02
CA ARG A 239 6.76 -2.02 -3.85
C ARG A 239 6.75 -3.27 -4.73
N PHE A 240 5.87 -4.21 -4.40
CA PHE A 240 5.63 -5.39 -5.24
C PHE A 240 5.37 -5.01 -6.70
N GLY A 241 6.11 -5.63 -7.63
CA GLY A 241 6.09 -5.30 -9.06
C GLY A 241 7.18 -4.33 -9.51
N GLN A 242 8.09 -3.90 -8.60
CA GLN A 242 9.30 -3.16 -8.98
C GLN A 242 10.20 -4.05 -9.84
N GLN A 243 10.61 -3.52 -11.01
CA GLN A 243 11.44 -4.27 -11.97
C GLN A 243 12.94 -4.11 -11.73
N ALA A 244 13.33 -3.09 -10.96
CA ALA A 244 14.74 -2.88 -10.62
C ALA A 244 15.15 -3.77 -9.44
N ASP A 245 16.33 -4.39 -9.55
CA ASP A 245 16.91 -5.22 -8.49
C ASP A 245 17.14 -4.45 -7.19
N GLU A 246 17.33 -3.12 -7.29
CA GLU A 246 17.60 -2.25 -6.16
C GLU A 246 16.92 -0.88 -6.34
N VAL A 247 16.18 -0.43 -5.33
CA VAL A 247 15.69 0.96 -5.22
C VAL A 247 16.64 1.77 -4.35
N ARG A 248 17.09 2.92 -4.85
CA ARG A 248 17.94 3.83 -4.09
C ARG A 248 17.14 4.89 -3.38
N CYS A 249 17.39 5.05 -2.09
CA CYS A 249 16.76 6.07 -1.24
C CYS A 249 17.82 7.00 -0.70
N THR A 250 17.67 8.30 -0.93
CA THR A 250 18.63 9.34 -0.51
C THR A 250 17.95 10.36 0.38
N MET A 251 18.53 10.63 1.55
CA MET A 251 18.14 11.74 2.43
C MET A 251 19.08 12.92 2.23
N LEU A 252 18.54 14.09 1.91
CA LEU A 252 19.32 15.32 1.72
C LEU A 252 19.11 16.25 2.92
N TYR A 253 20.20 16.62 3.60
CA TYR A 253 20.13 17.51 4.76
C TYR A 253 21.37 18.37 4.93
N GLY A 254 21.22 19.52 5.60
CA GLY A 254 22.30 20.43 5.96
C GLY A 254 23.05 19.94 7.19
N GLN A 255 24.39 19.81 7.10
CA GLN A 255 25.23 19.38 8.22
C GLN A 255 25.21 20.40 9.38
N ASP A 256 25.10 21.67 9.05
CA ASP A 256 25.10 22.82 9.96
C ASP A 256 23.72 23.50 10.04
N ASN A 257 22.69 22.93 9.41
CA ASN A 257 21.31 23.38 9.50
C ASN A 257 20.67 22.87 10.80
N PRO A 258 20.31 23.76 11.74
CA PRO A 258 19.75 23.34 13.03
C PRO A 258 18.39 22.66 12.89
N VAL A 259 17.58 23.02 11.87
CA VAL A 259 16.29 22.40 11.60
C VAL A 259 16.48 20.96 11.11
N ASP A 260 17.29 20.76 10.06
CA ASP A 260 17.59 19.44 9.52
C ASP A 260 18.28 18.52 10.54
N GLY A 261 19.25 19.09 11.28
CA GLY A 261 20.00 18.35 12.30
C GLY A 261 19.11 17.83 13.43
N PHE A 262 18.11 18.60 13.84
CA PHE A 262 17.14 18.14 14.83
C PHE A 262 16.27 17.02 14.27
N VAL A 263 15.67 17.19 13.09
CA VAL A 263 14.83 16.19 12.46
C VAL A 263 15.60 14.88 12.29
N LEU A 264 16.82 14.95 11.77
CA LEU A 264 17.65 13.77 11.53
C LEU A 264 18.00 13.04 12.84
N ASN A 265 18.53 13.75 13.83
CA ASN A 265 19.07 13.11 15.02
C ASN A 265 17.99 12.72 16.04
N VAL A 266 16.96 13.55 16.21
CA VAL A 266 15.95 13.32 17.25
C VAL A 266 14.77 12.51 16.72
N ILE A 267 14.35 12.74 15.49
CA ILE A 267 13.16 12.10 14.93
C ILE A 267 13.54 10.84 14.15
N ILE A 268 14.36 10.98 13.11
CA ILE A 268 14.64 9.86 12.20
C ILE A 268 15.49 8.79 12.86
N LYS A 269 16.66 9.13 13.41
CA LYS A 269 17.57 8.14 14.02
C LYS A 269 16.97 7.45 15.24
N LYS A 270 16.16 8.15 16.06
CA LYS A 270 15.44 7.51 17.16
C LYS A 270 14.27 6.66 16.66
N GLY A 271 13.53 7.13 15.65
CA GLY A 271 12.50 6.34 15.00
C GLY A 271 13.05 5.02 14.42
N GLU A 272 14.18 5.08 13.73
CA GLU A 272 14.87 3.90 13.20
C GLU A 272 15.40 2.97 14.30
N ALA A 273 15.92 3.51 15.39
CA ALA A 273 16.36 2.72 16.55
C ALA A 273 15.19 1.97 17.19
N ILE A 274 14.05 2.63 17.36
CA ILE A 274 12.82 2.04 17.88
C ILE A 274 12.27 1.00 16.91
N GLN A 275 12.25 1.29 15.62
CA GLN A 275 11.85 0.35 14.57
C GLN A 275 12.73 -0.91 14.57
N LYS A 276 14.05 -0.74 14.69
CA LYS A 276 15.00 -1.87 14.77
C LYS A 276 14.77 -2.73 16.00
N GLU A 277 14.42 -2.12 17.14
CA GLU A 277 14.13 -2.83 18.40
C GLU A 277 12.76 -3.51 18.39
N LEU A 278 11.74 -2.86 17.83
CA LEU A 278 10.35 -3.31 17.85
C LEU A 278 9.89 -3.98 16.55
N GLY A 279 10.62 -3.79 15.45
CA GLY A 279 10.19 -4.20 14.10
C GLY A 279 9.05 -3.34 13.54
N VAL A 280 8.74 -2.20 14.16
CA VAL A 280 7.63 -1.31 13.82
C VAL A 280 8.00 0.13 14.11
N LEU A 281 7.67 1.05 13.20
CA LEU A 281 7.74 2.49 13.45
C LEU A 281 6.64 2.91 14.44
N VAL A 282 7.06 3.65 15.47
CA VAL A 282 6.13 4.26 16.43
C VAL A 282 5.87 5.69 15.95
N PRO A 283 4.60 6.08 15.73
CA PRO A 283 4.25 7.46 15.38
C PRO A 283 4.73 8.47 16.42
N MET A 284 4.90 9.72 16.00
CA MET A 284 5.23 10.79 16.96
C MET A 284 4.15 10.90 18.04
N PRO A 285 4.55 11.17 19.32
CA PRO A 285 3.60 11.39 20.40
C PRO A 285 2.65 12.56 20.11
N GLU A 286 1.39 12.45 20.53
CA GLU A 286 0.34 13.45 20.28
C GLU A 286 0.57 14.81 20.97
N ASP A 287 1.40 14.89 22.02
CA ASP A 287 1.69 16.16 22.73
C ASP A 287 2.79 16.97 22.01
N THR A 288 2.44 17.46 20.85
CA THR A 288 3.32 18.15 19.90
C THR A 288 3.69 19.57 20.34
N ALA A 289 2.88 20.23 21.16
CA ALA A 289 3.09 21.63 21.56
C ALA A 289 4.41 21.85 22.34
N ARG A 290 4.75 20.95 23.27
CA ARG A 290 6.00 20.99 24.02
C ARG A 290 7.22 20.64 23.17
N ILE A 291 7.04 19.74 22.22
CA ILE A 291 8.08 19.36 21.27
C ILE A 291 8.45 20.56 20.40
N ASN A 292 7.44 21.28 19.90
CA ASN A 292 7.63 22.47 19.08
C ASN A 292 8.35 23.58 19.84
N GLN A 293 7.97 23.83 21.09
CA GLN A 293 8.63 24.80 21.93
C GLN A 293 10.10 24.44 22.19
N ALA A 294 10.39 23.17 22.43
CA ALA A 294 11.76 22.68 22.61
C ALA A 294 12.58 22.81 21.30
N LEU A 295 11.96 22.53 20.15
CA LEU A 295 12.53 22.67 18.82
C LEU A 295 12.91 24.11 18.50
N VAL A 296 11.97 25.02 18.68
CA VAL A 296 12.21 26.45 18.40
C VAL A 296 13.30 26.98 19.35
N LYS A 297 13.27 26.64 20.62
CA LYS A 297 14.34 27.02 21.57
C LYS A 297 15.70 26.46 21.13
N ALA A 298 15.78 25.20 20.75
CA ALA A 298 17.03 24.58 20.29
C ALA A 298 17.51 25.20 18.95
N ALA A 299 16.61 25.47 18.01
CA ALA A 299 16.93 26.11 16.73
C ALA A 299 17.37 27.57 16.89
N LEU A 300 16.77 28.32 17.84
CA LEU A 300 17.08 29.74 18.07
C LEU A 300 18.30 29.98 18.98
N MET A 301 18.63 29.04 19.88
CA MET A 301 19.75 29.21 20.83
C MET A 301 21.13 28.98 20.22
N LYS A 302 21.24 28.34 19.05
CA LYS A 302 22.52 28.05 18.42
C LYS A 302 23.08 29.28 17.70
N ARG A 303 24.16 29.84 18.23
CA ARG A 303 24.87 31.01 17.64
C ARG A 303 25.73 30.59 16.44
N SER A 304 25.87 31.49 15.45
CA SER A 304 26.69 31.32 14.25
C SER A 304 28.18 31.07 14.52
N ASP A 305 28.70 31.48 15.67
CA ASP A 305 30.11 31.31 16.06
C ASP A 305 30.58 29.85 16.16
N SER A 306 29.64 28.89 16.20
CA SER A 306 29.97 27.46 16.29
C SER A 306 30.15 26.76 14.92
N ARG A 307 29.97 27.46 13.78
CA ARG A 307 30.08 26.87 12.43
C ARG A 307 31.51 26.53 11.99
N THR A 308 32.53 27.04 12.70
CA THR A 308 33.96 26.84 12.37
C THR A 308 34.61 25.62 13.01
N SER A 309 33.87 24.84 13.83
CA SER A 309 34.40 23.68 14.53
C SER A 309 34.03 22.38 13.79
N SER A 310 34.93 21.40 13.84
CA SER A 310 34.90 20.09 13.18
C SER A 310 33.49 19.46 12.97
N PRO A 311 33.29 18.69 11.88
CA PRO A 311 31.99 18.07 11.57
C PRO A 311 31.37 17.22 12.70
N GLN A 312 32.19 16.67 13.59
CA GLN A 312 31.73 15.89 14.73
C GLN A 312 31.15 16.72 15.88
N VAL A 313 31.47 18.01 15.99
CA VAL A 313 31.02 18.91 17.07
C VAL A 313 29.73 19.67 16.66
N ALA A 314 29.41 19.72 15.36
CA ALA A 314 28.23 20.42 14.86
C ALA A 314 26.90 19.86 15.36
N PHE A 315 26.88 18.64 15.88
CA PHE A 315 25.68 17.97 16.39
C PHE A 315 25.63 17.85 17.92
N ASP A 316 26.59 18.46 18.65
CA ASP A 316 26.55 18.51 20.09
C ASP A 316 25.60 19.64 20.55
N PHE A 317 24.37 19.26 20.83
CA PHE A 317 23.36 20.14 21.43
C PHE A 317 23.59 20.21 22.93
N GLY A 318 24.70 20.82 23.38
CA GLY A 318 24.93 21.07 24.82
C GLY A 318 23.65 21.61 25.48
N GLU A 319 23.22 21.03 26.61
CA GLU A 319 22.00 21.29 27.39
C GLU A 319 20.60 20.96 26.82
N PRO A 320 20.37 20.57 25.55
CA PRO A 320 19.01 20.21 25.11
C PRO A 320 18.50 18.90 25.71
N GLU A 321 19.34 18.11 26.37
CA GLU A 321 18.91 16.83 26.97
C GLU A 321 17.82 17.03 28.02
N GLN A 322 17.81 18.14 28.73
CA GLN A 322 16.76 18.48 29.69
C GLN A 322 15.47 18.94 29.01
N LEU A 323 15.55 19.61 27.87
CA LEU A 323 14.38 20.00 27.04
C LEU A 323 13.76 18.82 26.29
N LEU A 324 14.58 17.82 25.93
CA LEU A 324 14.15 16.60 25.24
C LEU A 324 13.74 15.49 26.22
N ALA A 325 14.01 15.60 27.51
CA ALA A 325 13.64 14.61 28.52
C ALA A 325 12.13 14.25 28.52
N PRO A 326 11.20 15.22 28.40
CA PRO A 326 9.77 14.91 28.28
C PRO A 326 9.44 14.12 27.05
N LEU A 327 10.02 14.44 25.88
CA LEU A 327 9.85 13.73 24.62
C LEU A 327 10.41 12.30 24.70
N GLN A 328 11.57 12.15 25.35
CA GLN A 328 12.18 10.84 25.58
C GLN A 328 11.35 9.99 26.56
N ALA A 329 10.71 10.61 27.55
CA ALA A 329 9.80 9.93 28.47
C ALA A 329 8.53 9.47 27.74
N GLN A 330 7.91 10.32 26.92
CA GLN A 330 6.73 9.97 26.13
C GLN A 330 7.02 8.90 25.10
N TRP A 331 8.18 8.96 24.43
CA TRP A 331 8.59 7.89 23.52
C TRP A 331 8.88 6.58 24.24
N ARG A 332 9.43 6.62 25.45
CA ARG A 332 9.62 5.44 26.30
C ARG A 332 8.27 4.86 26.73
N ASP A 333 7.32 5.71 27.10
CA ASP A 333 5.93 5.31 27.40
C ASP A 333 5.22 4.73 26.17
N ALA A 334 5.38 5.35 25.01
CA ALA A 334 4.86 4.82 23.74
C ALA A 334 5.54 3.49 23.37
N LEU A 335 6.85 3.37 23.61
CA LEU A 335 7.63 2.15 23.47
C LEU A 335 7.14 1.04 24.41
N GLU A 336 6.91 1.35 25.69
CA GLU A 336 6.39 0.39 26.66
C GLU A 336 4.94 -0.01 26.35
N LYS A 337 4.10 0.93 25.95
CA LYS A 337 2.75 0.65 25.43
C LYS A 337 2.80 -0.18 24.16
N ALA A 338 3.73 0.10 23.23
CA ALA A 338 3.94 -0.70 22.04
C ALA A 338 4.51 -2.09 22.39
N LYS A 339 5.44 -2.20 23.37
CA LYS A 339 5.92 -3.50 23.88
C LYS A 339 4.81 -4.27 24.58
N ALA A 340 4.01 -3.64 25.42
CA ALA A 340 2.85 -4.26 26.08
C ALA A 340 1.76 -4.62 25.06
N ASN A 341 1.54 -3.77 24.07
CA ASN A 341 0.65 -4.07 22.96
C ASN A 341 1.24 -5.10 21.98
N ARG A 342 2.57 -5.33 21.96
CA ARG A 342 3.21 -6.39 21.16
C ARG A 342 2.96 -7.78 21.71
N THR A 343 2.69 -7.92 23.01
CA THR A 343 2.19 -9.18 23.59
C THR A 343 0.71 -9.42 23.26
N VAL A 344 -0.05 -8.36 22.90
CA VAL A 344 -1.46 -8.44 22.52
C VAL A 344 -1.64 -8.15 21.03
N PHE A 345 -0.89 -7.16 20.48
CA PHE A 345 -0.91 -6.77 19.06
C PHE A 345 0.40 -6.11 18.64
N ALA A 346 1.13 -6.73 17.72
CA ALA A 346 1.98 -5.97 16.83
C ALA A 346 1.03 -5.22 15.88
N GLN A 347 0.62 -4.00 16.23
CA GLN A 347 -0.08 -3.03 15.36
C GLN A 347 -1.19 -3.64 14.51
N ARG A 348 -2.29 -4.12 15.05
CA ARG A 348 -3.30 -4.81 14.24
C ARG A 348 -2.70 -5.92 13.34
N ARG A 349 -1.44 -6.27 13.51
CA ARG A 349 -0.83 -7.42 12.88
C ARG A 349 -1.25 -8.63 13.68
N ILE A 350 -2.14 -9.36 13.15
CA ILE A 350 -2.53 -10.68 13.53
C ILE A 350 -1.24 -11.50 13.74
N LYS A 351 -1.08 -12.18 14.88
CA LYS A 351 0.11 -13.00 15.10
C LYS A 351 0.25 -14.02 13.97
N PRO A 352 1.47 -14.28 13.48
CA PRO A 352 1.67 -15.31 12.46
C PRO A 352 0.98 -16.63 12.81
N ASP A 353 1.04 -17.04 14.08
CA ASP A 353 0.44 -18.29 14.57
C ASP A 353 -1.11 -18.29 14.55
N GLU A 354 -1.73 -17.12 14.53
CA GLU A 354 -3.20 -16.97 14.41
C GLU A 354 -3.65 -16.84 12.95
N VAL A 355 -2.79 -16.29 12.07
CA VAL A 355 -3.10 -16.08 10.65
C VAL A 355 -2.66 -17.24 9.79
N LEU A 356 -1.50 -17.82 10.07
CA LEU A 356 -0.98 -18.92 9.26
C LEU A 356 -1.98 -20.08 9.10
N PRO A 357 -2.70 -20.53 10.14
CA PRO A 357 -3.74 -21.54 9.97
C PRO A 357 -4.87 -21.08 9.05
N GLU A 358 -5.34 -19.83 9.20
CA GLU A 358 -6.39 -19.26 8.35
C GLU A 358 -5.89 -19.03 6.92
N TRP A 359 -4.65 -18.58 6.76
CA TRP A 359 -3.99 -18.46 5.47
C TRP A 359 -3.88 -19.81 4.77
N HIS A 360 -3.41 -20.85 5.45
CA HIS A 360 -3.33 -22.20 4.89
C HIS A 360 -4.72 -22.75 4.55
N LYS A 361 -5.72 -22.52 5.39
CA LYS A 361 -7.10 -22.90 5.13
C LYS A 361 -7.67 -22.19 3.88
N GLN A 362 -7.38 -20.89 3.72
CA GLN A 362 -7.77 -20.13 2.53
C GLN A 362 -7.02 -20.61 1.28
N GLN A 363 -5.73 -20.87 1.37
CA GLN A 363 -4.95 -21.44 0.27
C GLN A 363 -5.51 -22.81 -0.16
N GLN A 364 -5.82 -23.69 0.79
CA GLN A 364 -6.43 -24.99 0.48
C GLN A 364 -7.80 -24.84 -0.17
N ALA A 365 -8.62 -23.89 0.28
CA ALA A 365 -9.93 -23.62 -0.31
C ALA A 365 -9.84 -23.01 -1.73
N LEU A 366 -8.78 -22.27 -2.02
CA LEU A 366 -8.54 -21.70 -3.35
C LEU A 366 -7.97 -22.72 -4.36
N GLY A 367 -7.50 -23.86 -3.88
CA GLY A 367 -6.79 -24.85 -4.67
C GLY A 367 -5.30 -24.52 -4.83
N THR A 368 -4.54 -25.56 -5.14
CA THR A 368 -3.08 -25.45 -5.34
C THR A 368 -2.74 -25.02 -6.77
N GLN A 369 -1.50 -24.65 -6.99
CA GLN A 369 -0.97 -24.38 -8.32
C GLN A 369 -1.02 -25.62 -9.22
N ASP A 370 -0.84 -26.80 -8.63
CA ASP A 370 -0.99 -28.09 -9.33
C ASP A 370 -2.42 -28.32 -9.82
N ASP A 371 -3.43 -27.85 -9.07
CA ASP A 371 -4.84 -27.93 -9.49
C ASP A 371 -5.10 -27.05 -10.72
N VAL A 372 -4.54 -25.84 -10.74
CA VAL A 372 -4.65 -24.91 -11.88
C VAL A 372 -3.94 -25.49 -13.11
N GLN A 373 -2.75 -26.06 -12.92
CA GLN A 373 -2.01 -26.73 -14.01
C GLN A 373 -2.80 -27.93 -14.56
N ARG A 374 -3.33 -28.79 -13.70
CA ARG A 374 -4.14 -29.95 -14.06
C ARG A 374 -5.41 -29.53 -14.81
N PHE A 375 -6.09 -28.48 -14.32
CA PHE A 375 -7.24 -27.89 -15.01
C PHE A 375 -6.86 -27.42 -16.41
N LEU A 376 -5.79 -26.62 -16.54
CA LEU A 376 -5.36 -26.07 -17.82
C LEU A 376 -5.01 -27.17 -18.84
N GLN A 377 -4.27 -28.18 -18.41
CA GLN A 377 -3.91 -29.33 -19.24
C GLN A 377 -5.15 -30.07 -19.72
N SER A 378 -6.08 -30.39 -18.82
CA SER A 378 -7.31 -31.11 -19.13
C SER A 378 -8.24 -30.30 -20.04
N ALA A 379 -8.38 -29.01 -19.79
CA ALA A 379 -9.18 -28.08 -20.60
C ALA A 379 -8.64 -27.98 -22.04
N CYS A 380 -7.34 -27.78 -22.21
CA CYS A 380 -6.70 -27.69 -23.51
C CYS A 380 -6.81 -28.98 -24.32
N VAL A 381 -6.66 -30.14 -23.69
CA VAL A 381 -6.88 -31.44 -24.34
C VAL A 381 -8.32 -31.58 -24.83
N ARG A 382 -9.30 -31.26 -23.98
CA ARG A 382 -10.73 -31.34 -24.35
C ARG A 382 -11.13 -30.38 -25.48
N LEU A 383 -10.49 -29.20 -25.51
CA LEU A 383 -10.70 -28.18 -26.51
C LEU A 383 -9.92 -28.44 -27.84
N GLY A 384 -9.19 -29.55 -27.93
CA GLY A 384 -8.45 -29.93 -29.13
C GLY A 384 -7.11 -29.19 -29.31
N SER A 385 -6.63 -28.51 -28.31
CA SER A 385 -5.35 -27.80 -28.32
C SER A 385 -4.47 -28.21 -27.12
N PRO A 386 -3.98 -29.46 -27.07
CA PRO A 386 -3.19 -29.96 -25.98
C PRO A 386 -1.91 -29.11 -25.77
N LEU A 387 -1.53 -28.90 -24.53
CA LEU A 387 -0.30 -28.20 -24.20
C LEU A 387 0.93 -29.06 -24.55
N GLU A 388 1.91 -28.46 -25.20
CA GLU A 388 3.21 -29.11 -25.44
C GLU A 388 4.08 -28.85 -24.19
N ILE A 389 4.23 -29.86 -23.33
CA ILE A 389 4.98 -29.73 -22.08
C ILE A 389 6.49 -29.65 -22.38
N GLY A 390 7.10 -28.56 -21.92
CA GLY A 390 8.52 -28.28 -22.02
C GLY A 390 9.34 -28.72 -20.80
N ARG A 391 10.60 -28.30 -20.77
CA ARG A 391 11.46 -28.48 -19.58
C ARG A 391 11.22 -27.36 -18.58
N LYS A 392 11.48 -27.59 -17.28
CA LYS A 392 11.40 -26.59 -16.21
C LYS A 392 9.99 -26.00 -15.96
N GLN A 393 8.97 -26.86 -15.83
CA GLN A 393 7.59 -26.42 -15.55
C GLN A 393 7.01 -25.41 -16.54
N THR A 394 7.39 -25.51 -17.81
CA THR A 394 6.82 -24.67 -18.87
C THR A 394 6.01 -25.51 -19.85
N ALA A 395 5.03 -24.88 -20.50
CA ALA A 395 4.27 -25.50 -21.57
C ALA A 395 4.03 -24.50 -22.71
N ARG A 396 4.04 -25.00 -23.95
CA ARG A 396 3.67 -24.20 -25.12
C ARG A 396 2.18 -24.28 -25.36
N PHE A 397 1.54 -23.13 -25.35
CA PHE A 397 0.12 -22.98 -25.65
C PHE A 397 -0.09 -22.56 -27.11
N LEU A 398 -1.01 -23.24 -27.79
CA LEU A 398 -1.28 -23.07 -29.21
C LEU A 398 -2.75 -22.67 -29.45
N PRO A 399 -3.10 -21.39 -29.41
CA PRO A 399 -4.50 -20.93 -29.48
C PRO A 399 -5.19 -21.22 -30.83
N GLN A 400 -4.43 -21.44 -31.90
CA GLN A 400 -4.98 -21.64 -33.24
C GLN A 400 -5.93 -22.84 -33.39
N HIS A 401 -5.84 -23.84 -32.52
CA HIS A 401 -6.68 -25.03 -32.54
C HIS A 401 -7.94 -24.93 -31.69
N LEU A 402 -8.08 -23.84 -30.94
CA LEU A 402 -9.23 -23.60 -30.08
C LEU A 402 -10.46 -23.14 -30.87
N PRO A 403 -11.69 -23.32 -30.33
CA PRO A 403 -12.92 -22.78 -30.90
C PRO A 403 -12.84 -21.27 -31.20
N GLU A 404 -13.45 -20.85 -32.31
CA GLU A 404 -13.40 -19.47 -32.82
C GLU A 404 -13.82 -18.43 -31.75
N ALA A 405 -14.96 -18.67 -31.10
CA ALA A 405 -15.46 -17.76 -30.04
C ALA A 405 -14.50 -17.60 -28.88
N LEU A 406 -13.76 -18.65 -28.51
CA LEU A 406 -12.75 -18.60 -27.48
C LEU A 406 -11.49 -17.86 -27.94
N ARG A 407 -11.07 -18.07 -29.20
CA ARG A 407 -9.92 -17.38 -29.80
C ARG A 407 -10.13 -15.86 -29.85
N GLN A 408 -11.34 -15.42 -30.18
CA GLN A 408 -11.67 -13.98 -30.16
C GLN A 408 -11.52 -13.39 -28.77
N ARG A 409 -12.06 -14.04 -27.74
CA ARG A 409 -11.90 -13.58 -26.34
C ARG A 409 -10.44 -13.59 -25.86
N LEU A 410 -9.66 -14.58 -26.30
CA LEU A 410 -8.23 -14.63 -26.00
C LEU A 410 -7.45 -13.51 -26.71
N ALA A 411 -7.88 -13.11 -27.91
CA ALA A 411 -7.28 -12.00 -28.64
C ALA A 411 -7.52 -10.66 -27.94
N ASP A 412 -8.69 -10.45 -27.34
CA ASP A 412 -9.01 -9.25 -26.54
C ASP A 412 -8.07 -9.11 -25.32
N GLU A 413 -7.53 -10.22 -24.80
CA GLU A 413 -6.56 -10.26 -23.71
C GLU A 413 -5.10 -10.42 -24.21
N GLY A 414 -4.85 -10.28 -25.51
CA GLY A 414 -3.51 -10.40 -26.09
C GLY A 414 -2.92 -11.83 -26.12
N ILE A 415 -3.75 -12.87 -25.90
CA ILE A 415 -3.34 -14.28 -25.82
C ILE A 415 -3.66 -15.03 -27.14
N ASP A 416 -3.57 -14.36 -28.27
CA ASP A 416 -3.94 -14.87 -29.61
C ASP A 416 -2.81 -15.62 -30.34
N LYS A 417 -1.57 -15.53 -29.82
CA LYS A 417 -0.37 -16.11 -30.44
C LYS A 417 0.16 -17.31 -29.66
N PRO A 418 0.88 -18.22 -30.34
CA PRO A 418 1.61 -19.28 -29.65
C PRO A 418 2.57 -18.68 -28.63
N GLN A 419 2.44 -19.07 -27.36
CA GLN A 419 3.27 -18.54 -26.29
C GLN A 419 3.73 -19.64 -25.34
N LEU A 420 4.81 -19.38 -24.63
CA LEU A 420 5.31 -20.22 -23.56
C LEU A 420 4.64 -19.80 -22.25
N ILE A 421 4.01 -20.74 -21.57
CA ILE A 421 3.41 -20.54 -20.25
C ILE A 421 4.38 -21.09 -19.23
N ASP A 422 4.75 -20.29 -18.25
CA ASP A 422 5.43 -20.75 -17.06
C ASP A 422 4.39 -21.12 -16.00
N PHE A 423 4.36 -22.40 -15.59
CA PHE A 423 3.41 -22.84 -14.57
C PHE A 423 3.68 -22.22 -13.20
N SER A 424 4.89 -21.71 -12.94
CA SER A 424 5.19 -21.01 -11.68
C SER A 424 4.48 -19.65 -11.56
N GLU A 425 4.16 -19.03 -12.69
CA GLU A 425 3.43 -17.75 -12.77
C GLU A 425 1.92 -17.94 -12.97
N LEU A 426 1.50 -19.18 -13.23
CA LEU A 426 0.11 -19.49 -13.52
C LEU A 426 -0.70 -19.60 -12.23
N HIS A 427 -1.61 -18.68 -12.02
CA HIS A 427 -2.52 -18.66 -10.89
C HIS A 427 -3.99 -18.64 -11.33
N ARG A 428 -4.91 -18.86 -10.40
CA ARG A 428 -6.35 -19.00 -10.68
C ARG A 428 -6.97 -17.77 -11.35
N SER A 429 -6.45 -16.58 -11.07
CA SER A 429 -6.90 -15.31 -11.67
C SER A 429 -6.19 -14.97 -12.99
N HIS A 430 -5.35 -15.86 -13.53
CA HIS A 430 -4.74 -15.64 -14.84
C HIS A 430 -5.81 -15.60 -15.92
N PRO A 431 -5.82 -14.62 -16.87
CA PRO A 431 -6.86 -14.46 -17.88
C PRO A 431 -7.14 -15.73 -18.68
N LEU A 432 -6.08 -16.45 -19.10
CA LEU A 432 -6.22 -17.72 -19.81
C LEU A 432 -7.05 -18.75 -19.03
N VAL A 433 -6.79 -18.89 -17.72
CA VAL A 433 -7.51 -19.85 -16.85
C VAL A 433 -8.98 -19.45 -16.75
N GLY A 434 -9.24 -18.15 -16.53
CA GLY A 434 -10.59 -17.61 -16.45
C GLY A 434 -11.42 -17.82 -17.72
N LEU A 435 -10.84 -17.49 -18.88
CA LEU A 435 -11.52 -17.62 -20.17
C LEU A 435 -11.80 -19.07 -20.55
N LEU A 436 -10.86 -19.99 -20.30
CA LEU A 436 -11.09 -21.43 -20.52
C LEU A 436 -12.18 -21.98 -19.60
N ALA A 437 -12.16 -21.61 -18.31
CA ALA A 437 -13.17 -22.04 -17.34
C ALA A 437 -14.56 -21.51 -17.73
N GLN A 438 -14.65 -20.23 -18.10
CA GLN A 438 -15.89 -19.62 -18.54
C GLN A 438 -16.44 -20.29 -19.80
N HIS A 439 -15.58 -20.54 -20.81
CA HIS A 439 -16.00 -21.20 -22.05
C HIS A 439 -16.53 -22.61 -21.81
N LEU A 440 -15.83 -23.41 -20.97
CA LEU A 440 -16.28 -24.76 -20.61
C LEU A 440 -17.59 -24.76 -19.82
N LEU A 441 -17.79 -23.76 -18.96
CA LEU A 441 -19.03 -23.61 -18.21
C LEU A 441 -20.19 -23.22 -19.13
N GLU A 442 -20.00 -22.29 -20.04
CA GLU A 442 -20.97 -21.88 -21.04
C GLU A 442 -21.38 -23.06 -21.93
N ASP A 443 -20.37 -23.84 -22.40
CA ASP A 443 -20.60 -25.05 -23.17
C ASP A 443 -21.41 -26.11 -22.39
N ALA A 444 -21.06 -26.32 -21.12
CA ALA A 444 -21.78 -27.26 -20.25
C ALA A 444 -23.25 -26.86 -19.97
N LEU A 445 -23.56 -25.55 -20.06
CA LEU A 445 -24.91 -25.04 -19.84
C LEU A 445 -25.77 -24.98 -21.09
N SER A 446 -25.17 -24.80 -22.26
CA SER A 446 -25.89 -24.53 -23.52
C SER A 446 -25.69 -25.58 -24.61
N GLY A 447 -24.69 -26.46 -24.50
CA GLY A 447 -24.33 -27.42 -25.52
C GLY A 447 -25.26 -28.63 -25.59
N GLU A 448 -25.64 -29.04 -26.81
CA GLU A 448 -26.33 -30.31 -27.01
C GLU A 448 -25.43 -31.52 -26.71
N ARG A 449 -24.13 -31.38 -26.90
CA ARG A 449 -23.07 -32.36 -26.58
C ARG A 449 -21.90 -31.67 -25.92
N PRO A 450 -22.06 -31.27 -24.64
CA PRO A 450 -21.06 -30.47 -23.97
C PRO A 450 -19.74 -31.23 -23.77
N LEU A 451 -18.62 -30.52 -23.89
CA LEU A 451 -17.28 -31.03 -23.62
C LEU A 451 -17.06 -31.33 -22.13
N ALA A 452 -17.79 -30.62 -21.27
CA ALA A 452 -17.82 -30.84 -19.84
C ALA A 452 -19.27 -30.99 -19.34
N ALA A 453 -19.55 -32.01 -18.56
CA ALA A 453 -20.89 -32.29 -18.06
C ALA A 453 -21.01 -31.87 -16.57
N ARG A 454 -22.10 -31.18 -16.22
CA ARG A 454 -22.45 -30.89 -14.82
C ARG A 454 -22.94 -32.13 -14.07
N CYS A 455 -23.48 -33.11 -14.79
CA CYS A 455 -23.93 -34.37 -14.22
C CYS A 455 -23.35 -35.53 -15.00
N ALA A 456 -22.78 -36.50 -14.32
CA ALA A 456 -22.24 -37.70 -14.91
C ALA A 456 -22.47 -38.93 -14.05
N ALA A 457 -22.56 -40.11 -14.69
CA ALA A 457 -22.48 -41.38 -13.98
C ALA A 457 -21.42 -42.23 -14.71
N THR A 458 -20.48 -42.80 -13.98
CA THR A 458 -19.32 -43.50 -14.52
C THR A 458 -18.94 -44.70 -13.68
N LEU A 459 -18.27 -45.66 -14.31
CA LEU A 459 -17.62 -46.76 -13.62
C LEU A 459 -16.23 -46.35 -13.14
N THR A 460 -15.84 -46.80 -11.95
CA THR A 460 -14.51 -46.55 -11.39
C THR A 460 -14.11 -47.69 -10.46
N ASN A 461 -12.80 -47.95 -10.39
CA ASN A 461 -12.21 -48.91 -9.46
C ASN A 461 -11.96 -48.31 -8.06
N ASP A 462 -12.21 -46.98 -7.91
CA ASP A 462 -11.87 -46.22 -6.69
C ASP A 462 -12.98 -46.27 -5.63
N VAL A 463 -14.15 -46.90 -5.94
CA VAL A 463 -15.26 -47.07 -5.02
C VAL A 463 -15.73 -48.52 -4.97
N GLU A 464 -16.09 -49.01 -3.78
CA GLU A 464 -16.60 -50.40 -3.55
C GLU A 464 -18.12 -50.50 -3.68
N VAL A 465 -18.81 -49.41 -3.45
CA VAL A 465 -20.28 -49.29 -3.53
C VAL A 465 -20.65 -47.99 -4.23
N VAL A 466 -21.86 -47.96 -4.80
CA VAL A 466 -22.34 -46.73 -5.45
C VAL A 466 -22.18 -45.55 -4.52
N THR A 467 -21.43 -44.55 -4.98
CA THR A 467 -21.12 -43.34 -4.24
C THR A 467 -21.50 -42.14 -5.08
N THR A 468 -22.25 -41.21 -4.51
CA THR A 468 -22.67 -40.01 -5.21
C THR A 468 -21.97 -38.78 -4.61
N LEU A 469 -21.38 -37.96 -5.48
CA LEU A 469 -20.77 -36.70 -5.17
C LEU A 469 -21.63 -35.56 -5.67
N TYR A 470 -21.99 -34.62 -4.81
CA TYR A 470 -22.73 -33.41 -5.13
C TYR A 470 -21.80 -32.20 -4.98
N LEU A 471 -21.78 -31.35 -6.01
CA LEU A 471 -21.19 -30.03 -5.91
C LEU A 471 -22.29 -29.01 -5.63
N LEU A 472 -22.16 -28.31 -4.52
CA LEU A 472 -23.14 -27.36 -3.99
C LEU A 472 -22.54 -25.96 -3.98
N ARG A 473 -23.34 -24.98 -4.35
CA ARG A 473 -23.03 -23.58 -4.11
C ARG A 473 -23.86 -23.09 -2.95
N LEU A 474 -23.16 -22.70 -1.90
CA LEU A 474 -23.75 -22.11 -0.71
C LEU A 474 -23.63 -20.59 -0.81
N ARG A 475 -24.69 -19.89 -0.45
CA ARG A 475 -24.70 -18.44 -0.31
C ARG A 475 -25.02 -18.09 1.14
N HIS A 476 -24.27 -17.14 1.68
CA HIS A 476 -24.41 -16.70 3.05
C HIS A 476 -24.59 -15.19 3.08
N GLN A 477 -25.58 -14.73 3.85
CA GLN A 477 -25.77 -13.32 4.12
C GLN A 477 -25.05 -12.96 5.40
N LEU A 478 -23.99 -12.16 5.28
CA LEU A 478 -23.29 -11.56 6.40
C LEU A 478 -23.93 -10.21 6.71
N SER A 479 -24.40 -10.01 7.93
CA SER A 479 -24.98 -8.75 8.39
C SER A 479 -24.18 -8.22 9.58
N TYR A 480 -23.84 -6.93 9.58
CA TYR A 480 -23.15 -6.27 10.68
C TYR A 480 -23.55 -4.79 10.79
N VAL A 481 -23.38 -4.24 11.99
CA VAL A 481 -23.66 -2.82 12.26
C VAL A 481 -22.34 -2.09 12.47
N ARG A 482 -22.08 -1.05 11.66
CA ARG A 482 -20.92 -0.16 11.79
C ARG A 482 -21.39 1.28 11.94
N ARG A 483 -20.96 1.97 12.99
CA ARG A 483 -21.34 3.37 13.28
C ARG A 483 -22.87 3.62 13.26
N ARG A 484 -23.66 2.63 13.73
CA ARG A 484 -25.14 2.60 13.74
C ARG A 484 -25.79 2.40 12.36
N GLU A 485 -25.03 2.17 11.31
CA GLU A 485 -25.57 1.81 10.00
C GLU A 485 -25.48 0.30 9.78
N PRO A 486 -26.58 -0.35 9.34
CA PRO A 486 -26.57 -1.76 9.00
C PRO A 486 -25.92 -1.99 7.63
N PHE A 487 -24.98 -2.92 7.55
CA PHE A 487 -24.36 -3.37 6.32
C PHE A 487 -24.71 -4.83 6.07
N GLN A 488 -24.92 -5.18 4.81
CA GLN A 488 -25.15 -6.54 4.37
C GLN A 488 -24.20 -6.87 3.22
N MET A 489 -23.58 -8.03 3.31
CA MET A 489 -22.74 -8.60 2.26
C MET A 489 -23.19 -10.02 1.97
N MET A 490 -23.03 -10.44 0.72
CA MET A 490 -23.25 -11.82 0.32
C MET A 490 -21.90 -12.50 0.09
N ALA A 491 -21.69 -13.64 0.73
CA ALA A 491 -20.56 -14.53 0.49
C ALA A 491 -21.04 -15.78 -0.24
N GLU A 492 -20.27 -16.26 -1.19
CA GLU A 492 -20.52 -17.51 -1.91
C GLU A 492 -19.33 -18.47 -1.73
N GLU A 493 -19.65 -19.75 -1.53
CA GLU A 493 -18.66 -20.81 -1.52
C GLU A 493 -19.16 -22.05 -2.25
N THR A 494 -18.25 -22.84 -2.79
CA THR A 494 -18.54 -24.14 -3.39
C THR A 494 -18.09 -25.24 -2.46
N VAL A 495 -18.98 -26.16 -2.14
CA VAL A 495 -18.75 -27.28 -1.22
C VAL A 495 -19.09 -28.59 -1.94
N ALA A 496 -18.27 -29.59 -1.73
CA ALA A 496 -18.56 -30.95 -2.16
C ALA A 496 -19.17 -31.76 -1.00
N LEU A 497 -20.23 -32.49 -1.29
CA LEU A 497 -20.93 -33.36 -0.35
C LEU A 497 -21.06 -34.74 -0.98
N ALA A 498 -20.75 -35.80 -0.25
CA ALA A 498 -20.83 -37.15 -0.80
C ALA A 498 -21.61 -38.11 0.08
N VAL A 499 -22.30 -39.05 -0.58
CA VAL A 499 -23.03 -40.12 0.09
C VAL A 499 -22.63 -41.48 -0.49
N LYS A 500 -22.30 -42.41 0.38
CA LYS A 500 -21.90 -43.78 0.05
C LYS A 500 -23.08 -44.73 0.33
N GLY A 501 -23.43 -45.60 -0.64
CA GLY A 501 -24.44 -46.64 -0.53
C GLY A 501 -25.87 -46.14 -0.80
N ARG A 502 -26.71 -47.02 -1.37
CA ARG A 502 -28.12 -46.74 -1.69
C ARG A 502 -29.08 -47.18 -0.58
N ASN A 503 -28.89 -48.39 -0.06
CA ASN A 503 -29.80 -49.00 0.92
C ASN A 503 -29.56 -48.52 2.36
N ALA A 504 -28.33 -48.15 2.66
CA ALA A 504 -27.90 -47.56 3.92
C ALA A 504 -26.98 -46.36 3.63
N PRO A 505 -27.60 -45.20 3.32
CA PRO A 505 -26.82 -44.02 2.91
C PRO A 505 -25.98 -43.50 4.07
N GLN A 506 -24.68 -43.32 3.81
CA GLN A 506 -23.73 -42.77 4.75
C GLN A 506 -23.06 -41.53 4.15
N TRP A 507 -23.25 -40.39 4.80
CA TRP A 507 -22.58 -39.15 4.43
C TRP A 507 -21.10 -39.21 4.79
N LEU A 508 -20.26 -38.79 3.86
CA LEU A 508 -18.82 -38.82 4.04
C LEU A 508 -18.31 -37.51 4.64
N ALA A 509 -17.27 -37.63 5.47
CA ALA A 509 -16.51 -36.49 5.96
C ALA A 509 -15.56 -35.95 4.89
N ASP A 510 -15.03 -34.74 5.10
CA ASP A 510 -14.23 -33.95 4.14
C ASP A 510 -13.09 -34.74 3.48
N ASP A 511 -12.32 -35.54 4.25
CA ASP A 511 -11.23 -36.39 3.72
C ASP A 511 -11.72 -37.44 2.74
N GLY A 512 -12.93 -37.99 2.98
CA GLY A 512 -13.55 -38.95 2.08
C GLY A 512 -14.03 -38.30 0.78
N VAL A 513 -14.54 -37.09 0.87
CA VAL A 513 -14.99 -36.30 -0.28
C VAL A 513 -13.82 -35.90 -1.17
N SER A 514 -12.70 -35.45 -0.58
CA SER A 514 -11.48 -35.03 -1.30
C SER A 514 -10.92 -36.18 -2.18
N ARG A 515 -10.91 -37.40 -1.66
CA ARG A 515 -10.49 -38.57 -2.45
C ARG A 515 -11.38 -38.85 -3.65
N LEU A 516 -12.69 -38.61 -3.53
CA LEU A 516 -13.62 -38.82 -4.64
C LEU A 516 -13.44 -37.83 -5.80
N LEU A 517 -12.92 -36.62 -5.50
CA LEU A 517 -12.60 -35.64 -6.54
C LEU A 517 -11.41 -36.06 -7.43
N GLU A 518 -10.59 -36.99 -6.94
CA GLU A 518 -9.42 -37.53 -7.64
C GLU A 518 -9.70 -38.86 -8.36
N CYS A 519 -10.91 -39.41 -8.23
CA CYS A 519 -11.29 -40.67 -8.86
C CYS A 519 -11.13 -40.63 -10.38
N THR A 520 -10.60 -41.73 -10.93
CA THR A 520 -10.44 -41.89 -12.39
C THR A 520 -11.52 -42.78 -12.96
N PRO A 521 -12.20 -42.39 -14.04
CA PRO A 521 -13.15 -43.24 -14.73
C PRO A 521 -12.46 -44.46 -15.34
N SER A 522 -13.00 -45.67 -15.12
CA SER A 522 -12.58 -46.90 -15.77
C SER A 522 -13.45 -47.26 -17.00
N GLY A 523 -14.70 -46.78 -17.01
CA GLY A 523 -15.61 -47.04 -18.10
C GLY A 523 -16.83 -46.11 -18.12
N ASN A 524 -17.54 -46.11 -19.26
CA ASN A 524 -18.75 -45.32 -19.43
C ASN A 524 -20.00 -46.22 -19.36
N LEU A 525 -21.05 -45.68 -18.73
CA LEU A 525 -22.37 -46.29 -18.74
C LEU A 525 -23.12 -45.98 -20.06
N PRO A 526 -24.03 -46.87 -20.51
CA PRO A 526 -24.98 -46.50 -21.55
C PRO A 526 -25.78 -45.26 -21.15
N PRO A 527 -26.10 -44.37 -22.11
CA PRO A 527 -26.74 -43.06 -21.79
C PRO A 527 -28.01 -43.17 -20.95
N GLU A 528 -28.88 -44.16 -21.24
CA GLU A 528 -30.13 -44.38 -20.49
C GLU A 528 -29.85 -44.84 -19.05
N ALA A 529 -28.82 -45.65 -18.83
CA ALA A 529 -28.42 -46.09 -17.51
C ALA A 529 -27.83 -44.91 -16.71
N ALA A 530 -26.95 -44.11 -17.32
CA ALA A 530 -26.38 -42.91 -16.72
C ALA A 530 -27.46 -41.92 -16.29
N GLN A 531 -28.46 -41.66 -17.15
CA GLN A 531 -29.60 -40.78 -16.83
C GLN A 531 -30.43 -41.30 -15.66
N ARG A 532 -30.67 -42.60 -15.57
CA ARG A 532 -31.40 -43.20 -14.42
C ARG A 532 -30.64 -43.01 -13.14
N GLU A 533 -29.32 -43.23 -13.16
CA GLU A 533 -28.47 -43.05 -11.97
C GLU A 533 -28.45 -41.62 -11.49
N ILE A 534 -28.28 -40.66 -12.40
CA ILE A 534 -28.30 -39.22 -12.08
C ILE A 534 -29.67 -38.81 -11.54
N ARG A 535 -30.78 -39.26 -12.13
CA ARG A 535 -32.13 -38.97 -11.63
C ARG A 535 -32.37 -39.53 -10.25
N THR A 536 -31.96 -40.77 -9.99
CA THR A 536 -32.03 -41.39 -8.64
C THR A 536 -31.24 -40.59 -7.63
N ALA A 537 -30.05 -40.09 -7.99
CA ALA A 537 -29.24 -39.27 -7.11
C ALA A 537 -29.86 -37.89 -6.81
N LEU A 538 -30.49 -37.27 -7.80
CA LEU A 538 -31.23 -36.02 -7.62
C LEU A 538 -32.46 -36.20 -6.75
N ASP A 539 -33.27 -37.25 -7.02
CA ASP A 539 -34.46 -37.58 -6.21
C ASP A 539 -34.08 -37.85 -4.74
N PHE A 540 -32.97 -38.55 -4.52
CA PHE A 540 -32.40 -38.76 -3.20
C PHE A 540 -32.07 -37.44 -2.49
N LEU A 541 -31.40 -36.52 -3.17
CA LEU A 541 -31.04 -35.21 -2.61
C LEU A 541 -32.29 -34.37 -2.24
N VAL A 542 -33.32 -34.38 -3.12
CA VAL A 542 -34.59 -33.70 -2.89
C VAL A 542 -35.33 -34.28 -1.69
N ALA A 543 -35.21 -35.61 -1.44
CA ALA A 543 -35.80 -36.27 -0.29
C ALA A 543 -35.08 -35.96 1.04
N HIS A 544 -33.88 -35.39 0.99
CA HIS A 544 -33.06 -35.09 2.19
C HIS A 544 -32.72 -33.58 2.33
N PRO A 545 -33.71 -32.67 2.30
CA PRO A 545 -33.47 -31.22 2.39
C PRO A 545 -32.84 -30.79 3.71
N GLN A 546 -33.11 -31.55 4.79
CA GLN A 546 -32.54 -31.28 6.11
C GLN A 546 -31.01 -31.39 6.13
N GLN A 547 -30.42 -32.33 5.35
CA GLN A 547 -28.99 -32.48 5.25
C GLN A 547 -28.34 -31.27 4.55
N LEU A 548 -28.96 -30.78 3.49
CA LEU A 548 -28.50 -29.56 2.80
C LEU A 548 -28.56 -28.33 3.70
N GLN A 549 -29.65 -28.20 4.47
CA GLN A 549 -29.80 -27.12 5.44
C GLN A 549 -28.76 -27.22 6.56
N ALA A 550 -28.48 -28.43 7.06
CA ALA A 550 -27.48 -28.67 8.09
C ALA A 550 -26.08 -28.29 7.62
N VAL A 551 -25.70 -28.69 6.40
CA VAL A 551 -24.42 -28.32 5.80
C VAL A 551 -24.33 -26.80 5.61
N ALA A 552 -25.36 -26.17 5.07
CA ALA A 552 -25.38 -24.73 4.87
C ALA A 552 -25.28 -23.95 6.20
N GLN A 553 -25.98 -24.43 7.26
CA GLN A 553 -25.89 -23.82 8.59
C GLN A 553 -24.50 -24.04 9.21
N GLN A 554 -23.96 -25.23 9.14
CA GLN A 554 -22.60 -25.53 9.65
C GLN A 554 -21.55 -24.62 9.00
N ARG A 555 -21.65 -24.38 7.69
CA ARG A 555 -20.72 -23.48 6.98
C ARG A 555 -20.95 -22.02 7.36
N ALA A 556 -22.20 -21.60 7.54
CA ALA A 556 -22.52 -20.26 8.03
C ALA A 556 -21.93 -20.01 9.44
N ASP A 557 -22.05 -20.99 10.34
CA ASP A 557 -21.51 -20.92 11.69
C ASP A 557 -19.96 -20.89 11.67
N ALA A 558 -19.33 -21.68 10.80
CA ALA A 558 -17.88 -21.65 10.60
C ALA A 558 -17.41 -20.29 10.07
N LEU A 559 -18.10 -19.74 9.07
CA LEU A 559 -17.79 -18.41 8.51
C LEU A 559 -17.95 -17.30 9.56
N LEU A 560 -19.00 -17.39 10.42
CA LEU A 560 -19.20 -16.47 11.53
C LEU A 560 -18.04 -16.55 12.54
N ALA A 561 -17.64 -17.77 12.90
CA ALA A 561 -16.52 -17.99 13.84
C ALA A 561 -15.19 -17.47 13.28
N ASP A 562 -14.90 -17.72 11.99
CA ASP A 562 -13.72 -17.20 11.31
C ASP A 562 -13.73 -15.66 11.31
N HIS A 563 -14.88 -15.07 11.01
CA HIS A 563 -15.06 -13.61 10.99
C HIS A 563 -14.92 -12.99 12.39
N GLN A 564 -15.46 -13.63 13.41
CA GLN A 564 -15.32 -13.20 14.80
C GLN A 564 -13.85 -13.22 15.26
N ARG A 565 -13.10 -14.31 14.98
CA ARG A 565 -11.67 -14.39 15.31
C ARG A 565 -10.86 -13.25 14.70
N VAL A 566 -11.09 -12.95 13.42
CA VAL A 566 -10.41 -11.84 12.74
C VAL A 566 -10.77 -10.50 13.36
N ARG A 567 -12.03 -10.30 13.76
CA ARG A 567 -12.53 -9.05 14.35
C ARG A 567 -12.11 -8.88 15.82
N GLU A 568 -12.10 -9.94 16.59
CA GLU A 568 -11.53 -9.93 17.94
C GLU A 568 -10.05 -9.55 17.89
N ALA A 569 -9.32 -10.10 16.91
CA ALA A 569 -7.95 -9.71 16.64
C ALA A 569 -7.79 -8.23 16.29
N THR A 570 -8.76 -7.58 15.65
CA THR A 570 -8.75 -6.15 15.30
C THR A 570 -9.43 -5.25 16.33
N ARG A 571 -9.92 -5.79 17.47
CA ARG A 571 -10.69 -5.07 18.49
C ARG A 571 -11.92 -4.31 17.92
N ASP A 572 -12.44 -4.79 16.79
CA ASP A 572 -13.64 -4.21 16.19
C ASP A 572 -14.86 -4.81 16.89
N VAL A 573 -15.45 -4.04 17.82
CA VAL A 573 -16.61 -4.46 18.60
C VAL A 573 -17.88 -4.19 17.79
N GLY A 574 -18.44 -5.23 17.17
CA GLY A 574 -19.72 -5.15 16.43
C GLY A 574 -20.55 -6.42 16.62
N GLN A 575 -21.86 -6.31 16.41
CA GLN A 575 -22.71 -7.49 16.28
C GLN A 575 -22.64 -7.98 14.83
N TYR A 576 -22.23 -9.23 14.67
CA TYR A 576 -22.13 -9.90 13.38
C TYR A 576 -23.05 -11.11 13.37
N SER A 577 -23.74 -11.33 12.28
CA SER A 577 -24.52 -12.54 12.04
C SER A 577 -24.29 -13.04 10.62
N VAL A 578 -24.24 -14.36 10.48
CA VAL A 578 -24.19 -15.03 9.19
C VAL A 578 -25.37 -15.98 9.11
N SER A 579 -26.13 -15.90 8.04
CA SER A 579 -27.25 -16.80 7.80
C SER A 579 -27.13 -17.41 6.39
N PRO A 580 -27.44 -18.71 6.25
CA PRO A 580 -27.44 -19.33 4.93
C PRO A 580 -28.65 -18.85 4.11
N CYS A 581 -28.43 -18.62 2.81
CA CYS A 581 -29.49 -18.36 1.85
C CYS A 581 -29.99 -19.68 1.27
N LEU A 582 -31.25 -20.00 1.51
CA LEU A 582 -31.88 -21.21 1.01
C LEU A 582 -32.83 -20.90 -0.18
N PRO A 583 -33.02 -21.83 -1.11
CA PRO A 583 -32.44 -23.18 -1.19
C PRO A 583 -30.96 -23.18 -1.62
N VAL A 584 -30.26 -24.26 -1.28
CA VAL A 584 -28.89 -24.49 -1.74
C VAL A 584 -28.89 -24.83 -3.24
N ASP A 585 -27.95 -24.25 -4.01
CA ASP A 585 -27.83 -24.52 -5.44
C ASP A 585 -27.02 -25.80 -5.68
N VAL A 586 -27.55 -26.72 -6.48
CA VAL A 586 -26.82 -27.92 -6.94
C VAL A 586 -26.09 -27.59 -8.24
N MET A 587 -24.78 -27.50 -8.16
CA MET A 587 -23.89 -27.17 -9.28
C MET A 587 -23.63 -28.38 -10.17
N GLY A 588 -23.44 -29.55 -9.57
CA GLY A 588 -23.13 -30.79 -10.27
C GLY A 588 -23.44 -32.03 -9.46
N VAL A 589 -23.67 -33.16 -10.15
CA VAL A 589 -23.94 -34.48 -9.58
C VAL A 589 -23.12 -35.53 -10.32
N TYR A 590 -22.31 -36.27 -9.58
CA TYR A 590 -21.46 -37.32 -10.12
C TYR A 590 -21.74 -38.64 -9.39
N VAL A 591 -22.21 -39.62 -10.12
CA VAL A 591 -22.51 -40.97 -9.58
C VAL A 591 -21.37 -41.90 -9.99
N LEU A 592 -20.66 -42.40 -8.99
CA LEU A 592 -19.53 -43.30 -9.11
C LEU A 592 -20.02 -44.71 -8.81
N LEU A 593 -19.92 -45.60 -9.79
CA LEU A 593 -20.31 -47.00 -9.64
C LEU A 593 -19.04 -47.88 -9.66
N PRO A 594 -18.98 -48.92 -8.83
CA PRO A 594 -17.86 -49.86 -8.88
C PRO A 594 -17.83 -50.60 -10.22
N ASP A 595 -16.62 -50.74 -10.83
CA ASP A 595 -16.41 -51.46 -12.07
C ASP A 595 -16.50 -52.99 -11.95
N SER A 596 -16.58 -53.48 -10.71
CA SER A 596 -16.65 -54.90 -10.36
C SER A 596 -18.07 -55.42 -10.17
N LEU A 597 -19.05 -54.82 -10.83
CA LEU A 597 -20.46 -55.32 -10.85
C LEU A 597 -20.73 -56.24 -12.02
#